data_84e153d4273298cc4f67775cd585e36c
#
_entry.id   84e153d4273298cc4f67775cd585e36c
#
_cell.length_a   1.000
_cell.length_b   1.000
_cell.length_c   1.000
_cell.angle_alpha   90.00
_cell.angle_beta   90.00
_cell.angle_gamma   90.00
#
_symmetry.space_group_name_H-M   'P 1'
#
loop_
_entity.id
_entity.type
_entity.pdbx_description
1 polymer ?
#
loop_
_entity_poly.entity_id
_entity_poly.type
_entity_poly.pdbx_seq_one_letter_code
_entity_poly.pdbx_strand_id
1 'polypeptide(L)'
;MYCVRKVLEDLWWVGGNDRRLAMFEGVYAVPNGVSYNSYLLLDDKTVLFDTVDPSVSKVFFENVDHVLAGRKLDYLVIHHMEPDHSGTVSEVLLRHPETVIVCSDRIRAMLQQFRGGVAPQNAFHLVKEGDTFETGHHTLTFLSAPMVHWPEVMVSYDLTTRTLFSADAFGTFGAINGALFADEVDFFRDYVDEARRYYCNIVGKYGTQVQALLKKASTVQIDRICPLHGFVWRKNIGEFIDRYVHWSTYTPEEQGVMIAYASVYGGTENAAELLSVRLRERGVKTVMFDVSVTPASDIIAAAFRWSHLVFAAPTYNAGIFVTMENLLHDIVAHNLQNRTVALIENGSWAPTSGKHMRDLLGKLKNVTILDQQLTIRSAMAESQSAQLDALADALCATLPQPQVHASEPGTVDNQAMFALSYGLFVLSAREGERDNACIINTAAQVTDTPKRISITVNKQNLTHDMILKTGVFNLSVLSQDAAFAQFQQYGFRSGRDTADKFDGAEAVRTANGLRYEPAGTNAVLSGKVIQTLDCGTHTLFLAEVTEARVLSDVPSATYAYYFEHIKPKPQPAAEKQTGFVCKICGYVYEGETLPEDYICPLCKHGAEDFEPLK
;
A
#
# COMPACT_ATOMS: atom_id res chain seq x y z
N MET A 1 19.66 29.40 6.67
CA MET A 1 18.82 28.73 7.68
C MET A 1 18.46 27.35 7.16
N TYR A 2 18.52 26.35 8.00
CA TYR A 2 18.40 24.93 7.61
C TYR A 2 17.00 24.39 7.93
N CYS A 3 16.58 23.35 7.19
CA CYS A 3 15.31 22.66 7.30
C CYS A 3 15.57 21.15 7.30
N VAL A 4 16.05 20.61 8.41
CA VAL A 4 16.42 19.18 8.51
C VAL A 4 15.47 18.42 9.44
N ARG A 5 15.33 17.12 9.22
CA ARG A 5 14.56 16.22 10.09
C ARG A 5 15.35 14.94 10.37
N LYS A 6 15.34 14.47 11.62
CA LYS A 6 15.86 13.15 11.97
C LYS A 6 14.97 12.04 11.40
N VAL A 7 15.58 11.08 10.72
CA VAL A 7 14.96 9.81 10.32
C VAL A 7 15.23 8.75 11.39
N LEU A 8 16.47 8.72 11.88
CA LEU A 8 16.97 7.95 13.02
C LEU A 8 17.82 8.87 13.91
N GLU A 9 18.43 8.35 14.96
CA GLU A 9 19.28 9.16 15.84
C GLU A 9 20.48 9.77 15.10
N ASP A 10 21.01 9.02 14.14
CA ASP A 10 22.20 9.32 13.35
C ASP A 10 21.93 9.52 11.84
N LEU A 11 20.70 9.27 11.37
CA LEU A 11 20.29 9.47 9.99
C LEU A 11 19.37 10.69 9.85
N TRP A 12 19.74 11.62 8.99
CA TRP A 12 19.03 12.88 8.78
C TRP A 12 18.52 13.03 7.35
N TRP A 13 17.31 13.49 7.17
CA TRP A 13 16.83 14.04 5.91
C TRP A 13 17.42 15.45 5.73
N VAL A 14 18.09 15.68 4.60
CA VAL A 14 18.76 16.95 4.26
C VAL A 14 18.32 17.52 2.92
N GLY A 15 17.31 16.94 2.30
CA GLY A 15 16.79 17.34 0.99
C GLY A 15 16.16 18.74 0.94
N GLY A 16 15.38 18.98 -0.11
CA GLY A 16 14.69 20.25 -0.33
C GLY A 16 13.33 20.08 -1.00
N ASN A 17 12.52 21.16 -0.99
CA ASN A 17 11.22 21.20 -1.62
C ASN A 17 11.19 22.28 -2.70
N ASP A 18 10.86 21.92 -3.93
CA ASP A 18 10.52 22.88 -4.97
C ASP A 18 9.00 23.05 -5.06
N ARG A 19 8.51 24.16 -4.51
CA ARG A 19 7.08 24.51 -4.52
C ARG A 19 6.68 25.34 -5.73
N ARG A 20 7.64 25.68 -6.59
CA ARG A 20 7.42 26.54 -7.75
C ARG A 20 7.48 25.78 -9.07
N LEU A 21 7.94 24.54 -9.03
CA LEU A 21 7.98 23.67 -10.20
C LEU A 21 6.55 23.45 -10.70
N ALA A 22 6.26 23.91 -11.91
CA ALA A 22 4.95 23.73 -12.52
C ALA A 22 4.85 22.38 -13.25
N MET A 23 5.96 21.93 -13.84
CA MET A 23 6.03 20.72 -14.67
C MET A 23 7.27 19.91 -14.28
N PHE A 24 7.08 18.71 -13.73
CA PHE A 24 8.15 17.75 -13.50
C PHE A 24 8.55 17.08 -14.82
N GLU A 25 9.85 16.93 -15.09
CA GLU A 25 10.41 16.46 -16.37
C GLU A 25 9.89 17.21 -17.62
N GLY A 26 9.27 18.38 -17.43
CA GLY A 26 8.65 19.14 -18.53
C GLY A 26 7.36 18.54 -19.08
N VAL A 27 6.83 17.49 -18.47
CA VAL A 27 5.65 16.72 -18.93
C VAL A 27 4.55 16.65 -17.88
N TYR A 28 4.91 16.41 -16.61
CA TYR A 28 3.95 16.12 -15.57
C TYR A 28 3.63 17.37 -14.75
N ALA A 29 2.39 17.85 -14.81
CA ALA A 29 1.96 18.98 -14.00
C ALA A 29 2.04 18.62 -12.50
N VAL A 30 2.74 19.45 -11.71
CA VAL A 30 2.91 19.25 -10.25
C VAL A 30 2.46 20.51 -9.50
N PRO A 31 1.15 20.75 -9.39
CA PRO A 31 0.61 21.96 -8.77
C PRO A 31 1.02 22.11 -7.30
N ASN A 32 1.32 21.00 -6.62
CA ASN A 32 1.79 20.96 -5.24
C ASN A 32 3.32 20.91 -5.14
N GLY A 33 4.05 21.13 -6.24
CA GLY A 33 5.51 21.02 -6.31
C GLY A 33 6.02 19.60 -6.16
N VAL A 34 7.28 19.45 -5.75
CA VAL A 34 7.96 18.18 -5.55
C VAL A 34 8.98 18.30 -4.41
N SER A 35 9.24 17.21 -3.69
CA SER A 35 10.38 17.10 -2.78
C SER A 35 11.50 16.32 -3.43
N TYR A 36 12.74 16.78 -3.24
CA TYR A 36 13.97 16.05 -3.59
C TYR A 36 14.62 15.62 -2.29
N ASN A 37 14.60 14.32 -2.04
CA ASN A 37 15.08 13.76 -0.79
C ASN A 37 16.56 13.37 -0.93
N SER A 38 17.32 13.71 0.09
CA SER A 38 18.69 13.24 0.30
C SER A 38 18.84 12.98 1.79
N TYR A 39 19.72 12.03 2.12
CA TYR A 39 19.87 11.59 3.51
C TYR A 39 21.35 11.62 3.90
N LEU A 40 21.64 12.03 5.14
CA LEU A 40 23.00 12.10 5.67
C LEU A 40 23.10 11.24 6.94
N LEU A 41 23.95 10.23 6.87
CA LEU A 41 24.29 9.33 7.98
C LEU A 41 25.54 9.85 8.69
N LEU A 42 25.46 10.00 10.01
CA LEU A 42 26.55 10.43 10.89
C LEU A 42 27.07 9.26 11.74
N ASP A 43 27.71 8.29 11.12
CA ASP A 43 28.40 7.19 11.78
C ASP A 43 29.88 7.50 12.03
N ASP A 44 30.74 6.51 12.25
CA ASP A 44 32.23 6.67 12.27
C ASP A 44 32.68 7.33 10.98
N LYS A 45 32.10 6.92 9.85
CA LYS A 45 32.17 7.57 8.54
C LYS A 45 30.87 8.28 8.23
N THR A 46 30.96 9.45 7.65
CA THR A 46 29.79 10.20 7.19
C THR A 46 29.41 9.79 5.77
N VAL A 47 28.14 9.51 5.53
CA VAL A 47 27.65 9.08 4.22
C VAL A 47 26.46 9.93 3.79
N LEU A 48 26.59 10.58 2.64
CA LEU A 48 25.48 11.25 1.96
C LEU A 48 24.86 10.29 0.94
N PHE A 49 23.55 10.14 0.95
CA PHE A 49 22.79 9.34 -0.02
C PHE A 49 22.10 10.26 -1.01
N ASP A 50 22.53 10.18 -2.28
CA ASP A 50 22.11 11.01 -3.40
C ASP A 50 22.22 12.51 -3.13
N THR A 51 21.96 13.30 -4.13
CA THR A 51 21.90 14.75 -4.05
C THR A 51 20.52 15.26 -4.45
N VAL A 52 20.41 16.49 -4.91
CA VAL A 52 19.13 17.11 -5.25
C VAL A 52 19.20 17.90 -6.55
N ASP A 53 18.05 18.27 -7.08
CA ASP A 53 17.92 19.21 -8.19
C ASP A 53 18.58 20.56 -7.87
N PRO A 54 19.25 21.20 -8.84
CA PRO A 54 19.86 22.52 -8.67
C PRO A 54 18.90 23.61 -8.17
N SER A 55 17.60 23.50 -8.40
CA SER A 55 16.59 24.48 -7.94
C SER A 55 16.54 24.60 -6.42
N VAL A 56 16.87 23.54 -5.68
CA VAL A 56 16.86 23.50 -4.21
C VAL A 56 18.28 23.43 -3.61
N SER A 57 19.32 23.54 -4.42
CA SER A 57 20.73 23.37 -4.01
C SER A 57 21.12 24.23 -2.80
N LYS A 58 20.67 25.47 -2.74
CA LYS A 58 21.01 26.38 -1.64
C LYS A 58 20.54 25.82 -0.29
N VAL A 59 19.29 25.40 -0.18
CA VAL A 59 18.73 24.82 1.05
C VAL A 59 19.41 23.49 1.38
N PHE A 60 19.64 22.67 0.36
CA PHE A 60 20.33 21.40 0.50
C PHE A 60 21.73 21.55 1.13
N PHE A 61 22.56 22.46 0.61
CA PHE A 61 23.89 22.68 1.17
C PHE A 61 23.86 23.30 2.58
N GLU A 62 22.94 24.24 2.86
CA GLU A 62 22.73 24.73 4.21
C GLU A 62 22.33 23.60 5.19
N ASN A 63 21.53 22.62 4.73
CA ASN A 63 21.13 21.46 5.51
C ASN A 63 22.33 20.52 5.76
N VAL A 64 23.09 20.17 4.71
CA VAL A 64 24.28 19.30 4.78
C VAL A 64 25.33 19.90 5.72
N ASP A 65 25.66 21.18 5.54
CA ASP A 65 26.64 21.87 6.36
C ASP A 65 26.23 21.90 7.84
N HIS A 66 24.94 22.14 8.11
CA HIS A 66 24.41 22.13 9.47
C HIS A 66 24.53 20.76 10.14
N VAL A 67 24.14 19.69 9.44
CA VAL A 67 24.17 18.33 10.00
C VAL A 67 25.59 17.80 10.14
N LEU A 68 26.48 18.08 9.17
CA LEU A 68 27.90 17.74 9.28
C LEU A 68 28.57 18.43 10.46
N ALA A 69 28.16 19.66 10.79
CA ALA A 69 28.70 20.44 11.91
C ALA A 69 30.25 20.47 11.93
N GLY A 70 30.86 20.59 10.78
CA GLY A 70 32.34 20.61 10.59
C GLY A 70 32.98 19.21 10.46
N ARG A 71 32.22 18.11 10.52
CA ARG A 71 32.75 16.79 10.16
C ARG A 71 33.06 16.72 8.67
N LYS A 72 34.02 15.89 8.30
CA LYS A 72 34.32 15.56 6.91
C LYS A 72 33.16 14.76 6.31
N LEU A 73 32.85 14.99 5.03
CA LEU A 73 31.99 14.07 4.26
C LEU A 73 32.90 12.98 3.65
N ASP A 74 32.80 11.74 4.16
CA ASP A 74 33.65 10.64 3.71
C ASP A 74 33.16 10.03 2.41
N TYR A 75 31.82 9.81 2.29
CA TYR A 75 31.23 9.09 1.17
C TYR A 75 29.98 9.77 0.62
N LEU A 76 29.81 9.65 -0.70
CA LEU A 76 28.58 9.96 -1.42
C LEU A 76 28.11 8.69 -2.13
N VAL A 77 27.01 8.10 -1.67
CA VAL A 77 26.33 7.00 -2.37
C VAL A 77 25.42 7.60 -3.42
N ILE A 78 25.51 7.13 -4.66
CA ILE A 78 24.63 7.54 -5.76
C ILE A 78 23.81 6.32 -6.18
N HIS A 79 22.49 6.40 -6.04
CA HIS A 79 21.57 5.35 -6.43
C HIS A 79 21.06 5.52 -7.85
N HIS A 80 20.91 6.78 -8.30
CA HIS A 80 20.27 7.14 -9.55
C HIS A 80 20.94 8.36 -10.20
N MET A 81 20.96 8.38 -11.52
CA MET A 81 21.70 9.41 -12.28
C MET A 81 20.82 10.51 -12.87
N GLU A 82 19.51 10.44 -12.65
CA GLU A 82 18.64 11.54 -13.08
C GLU A 82 19.06 12.86 -12.43
N PRO A 83 19.06 13.98 -13.20
CA PRO A 83 19.63 15.24 -12.71
C PRO A 83 18.99 15.81 -11.46
N ASP A 84 17.75 15.45 -11.15
CA ASP A 84 17.08 15.88 -9.92
C ASP A 84 17.61 15.17 -8.65
N HIS A 85 18.41 14.09 -8.81
CA HIS A 85 19.13 13.38 -7.74
C HIS A 85 20.65 13.46 -7.90
N SER A 86 21.13 13.83 -9.08
CA SER A 86 22.56 13.93 -9.37
C SER A 86 23.02 15.35 -9.73
N GLY A 87 22.09 16.30 -9.83
CA GLY A 87 22.33 17.65 -10.32
C GLY A 87 23.37 18.43 -9.56
N THR A 88 23.51 18.20 -8.27
CA THR A 88 24.45 18.92 -7.40
C THR A 88 25.69 18.11 -7.01
N VAL A 89 25.89 16.90 -7.57
CA VAL A 89 27.08 16.06 -7.30
C VAL A 89 28.39 16.82 -7.49
N SER A 90 28.54 17.58 -8.60
CA SER A 90 29.78 18.33 -8.86
C SER A 90 30.05 19.38 -7.79
N GLU A 91 29.01 20.03 -7.25
CA GLU A 91 29.17 21.02 -6.19
C GLU A 91 29.48 20.35 -4.84
N VAL A 92 28.92 19.18 -4.55
CA VAL A 92 29.30 18.37 -3.37
C VAL A 92 30.80 18.07 -3.41
N LEU A 93 31.31 17.62 -4.55
CA LEU A 93 32.76 17.29 -4.72
C LEU A 93 33.65 18.51 -4.68
N LEU A 94 33.20 19.70 -5.10
CA LEU A 94 33.95 20.95 -4.95
C LEU A 94 34.03 21.38 -3.48
N ARG A 95 32.97 21.21 -2.70
CA ARG A 95 32.93 21.55 -1.28
C ARG A 95 33.67 20.53 -0.40
N HIS A 96 33.64 19.26 -0.82
CA HIS A 96 34.20 18.12 -0.12
C HIS A 96 35.10 17.30 -1.07
N PRO A 97 36.28 17.81 -1.45
CA PRO A 97 37.10 17.23 -2.52
C PRO A 97 37.68 15.85 -2.19
N GLU A 98 37.67 15.46 -0.92
CA GLU A 98 38.15 14.13 -0.49
C GLU A 98 37.05 13.08 -0.43
N THR A 99 35.80 13.44 -0.76
CA THR A 99 34.67 12.51 -0.74
C THR A 99 34.84 11.40 -1.77
N VAL A 100 34.68 10.16 -1.34
CA VAL A 100 34.70 8.98 -2.20
C VAL A 100 33.27 8.70 -2.69
N ILE A 101 33.11 8.50 -4.00
CA ILE A 101 31.81 8.16 -4.60
C ILE A 101 31.59 6.64 -4.52
N VAL A 102 30.53 6.22 -3.88
CA VAL A 102 30.09 4.81 -3.81
C VAL A 102 28.99 4.60 -4.83
N CYS A 103 29.22 3.81 -5.86
CA CYS A 103 28.25 3.61 -6.94
C CYS A 103 28.53 2.34 -7.77
N SER A 104 27.58 1.97 -8.63
CA SER A 104 27.80 0.91 -9.62
C SER A 104 28.68 1.40 -10.80
N ASP A 105 29.22 0.45 -11.56
CA ASP A 105 29.99 0.77 -12.77
C ASP A 105 29.13 1.52 -13.81
N ARG A 106 27.83 1.21 -13.89
CA ARG A 106 26.88 1.90 -14.78
C ARG A 106 26.67 3.35 -14.37
N ILE A 107 26.46 3.61 -13.09
CA ILE A 107 26.32 4.96 -12.54
C ILE A 107 27.60 5.76 -12.81
N ARG A 108 28.77 5.16 -12.59
CA ARG A 108 30.05 5.83 -12.92
C ARG A 108 30.15 6.23 -14.39
N ALA A 109 29.76 5.34 -15.30
CA ALA A 109 29.76 5.63 -16.73
C ALA A 109 28.81 6.77 -17.09
N MET A 110 27.59 6.77 -16.53
CA MET A 110 26.59 7.82 -16.77
C MET A 110 27.00 9.15 -16.14
N LEU A 111 27.63 9.14 -14.97
CA LEU A 111 28.15 10.35 -14.32
C LEU A 111 29.15 11.09 -15.23
N GLN A 112 29.97 10.36 -15.97
CA GLN A 112 30.88 10.93 -16.95
C GLN A 112 30.14 11.57 -18.13
N GLN A 113 29.04 11.00 -18.59
CA GLN A 113 28.22 11.55 -19.67
C GLN A 113 27.57 12.88 -19.27
N PHE A 114 26.97 12.94 -18.08
CA PHE A 114 26.25 14.14 -17.61
C PHE A 114 27.19 15.30 -17.23
N ARG A 115 28.43 15.02 -16.82
CA ARG A 115 29.30 16.03 -16.17
C ARG A 115 30.58 16.31 -16.87
N GLY A 116 30.78 15.82 -18.09
CA GLY A 116 32.06 16.04 -18.83
C GLY A 116 33.27 15.44 -18.14
N GLY A 117 33.02 14.48 -17.25
CA GLY A 117 34.01 13.87 -16.38
C GLY A 117 34.01 14.49 -14.98
N VAL A 118 33.68 13.67 -13.98
CA VAL A 118 34.03 13.96 -12.58
C VAL A 118 35.56 14.10 -12.57
N ALA A 119 36.07 15.11 -11.87
CA ALA A 119 37.51 15.37 -11.85
C ALA A 119 38.29 14.07 -11.55
N PRO A 120 39.33 13.76 -12.31
CA PRO A 120 40.06 12.48 -12.21
C PRO A 120 40.60 12.15 -10.81
N GLN A 121 40.68 13.14 -9.94
CA GLN A 121 41.17 13.02 -8.57
C GLN A 121 40.14 12.42 -7.60
N ASN A 122 38.83 12.39 -7.94
CA ASN A 122 37.87 11.79 -7.06
C ASN A 122 37.97 10.27 -7.10
N ALA A 123 38.04 9.66 -5.91
CA ALA A 123 38.05 8.21 -5.77
C ALA A 123 36.65 7.61 -5.94
N PHE A 124 36.58 6.43 -6.54
CA PHE A 124 35.37 5.64 -6.63
C PHE A 124 35.53 4.36 -5.81
N HIS A 125 34.51 4.04 -5.02
CA HIS A 125 34.30 2.74 -4.45
C HIS A 125 33.16 2.05 -5.23
N LEU A 126 33.52 1.14 -6.13
CA LEU A 126 32.56 0.46 -6.99
C LEU A 126 31.92 -0.71 -6.26
N VAL A 127 30.61 -0.77 -6.31
CA VAL A 127 29.79 -1.81 -5.67
C VAL A 127 28.95 -2.58 -6.69
N LYS A 128 28.63 -3.82 -6.34
CA LYS A 128 27.76 -4.72 -7.08
C LYS A 128 26.66 -5.25 -6.18
N GLU A 129 25.67 -5.89 -6.79
CA GLU A 129 24.61 -6.57 -6.03
C GLU A 129 25.19 -7.57 -5.02
N GLY A 130 24.79 -7.44 -3.76
CA GLY A 130 25.21 -8.27 -2.65
C GLY A 130 26.50 -7.85 -1.96
N ASP A 131 27.23 -6.85 -2.48
CA ASP A 131 28.39 -6.29 -1.78
C ASP A 131 27.94 -5.63 -0.47
N THR A 132 28.82 -5.64 0.53
CA THR A 132 28.62 -4.96 1.82
C THR A 132 29.60 -3.81 1.98
N PHE A 133 29.16 -2.76 2.67
CA PHE A 133 29.93 -1.55 2.90
C PHE A 133 29.75 -1.09 4.34
N GLU A 134 30.81 -1.11 5.12
CA GLU A 134 30.80 -0.73 6.54
C GLU A 134 31.15 0.76 6.71
N THR A 135 30.37 1.45 7.56
CA THR A 135 30.57 2.87 7.86
C THR A 135 30.99 3.10 9.31
N GLY A 136 31.03 2.06 10.11
CA GLY A 136 31.29 2.01 11.54
C GLY A 136 30.31 1.06 12.21
N HIS A 137 29.21 1.60 12.73
CA HIS A 137 28.11 0.80 13.32
C HIS A 137 27.14 0.27 12.26
N HIS A 138 27.04 0.94 11.11
CA HIS A 138 26.13 0.57 10.03
C HIS A 138 26.83 -0.27 8.97
N THR A 139 26.09 -1.22 8.40
CA THR A 139 26.51 -2.04 7.28
C THR A 139 25.47 -1.95 6.17
N LEU A 140 25.86 -1.35 5.06
CA LEU A 140 25.01 -1.24 3.87
C LEU A 140 25.23 -2.45 2.96
N THR A 141 24.18 -2.91 2.29
CA THR A 141 24.26 -3.82 1.16
C THR A 141 23.52 -3.23 -0.03
N PHE A 142 23.91 -3.61 -1.24
CA PHE A 142 23.42 -3.00 -2.48
C PHE A 142 22.65 -4.02 -3.32
N LEU A 143 21.56 -3.58 -3.94
CA LEU A 143 20.76 -4.37 -4.85
C LEU A 143 20.56 -3.60 -6.16
N SER A 144 20.69 -4.28 -7.29
CA SER A 144 20.37 -3.70 -8.59
C SER A 144 18.87 -3.65 -8.80
N ALA A 145 18.37 -2.50 -9.23
CA ALA A 145 16.97 -2.24 -9.57
C ALA A 145 16.83 -1.69 -11.01
N PRO A 146 17.37 -2.40 -12.03
CA PRO A 146 17.41 -1.89 -13.39
C PRO A 146 16.00 -1.61 -13.92
N MET A 147 15.83 -0.46 -14.59
CA MET A 147 14.55 0.03 -15.12
C MET A 147 13.49 0.35 -14.05
N VAL A 148 13.91 0.63 -12.80
CA VAL A 148 13.05 1.21 -11.77
C VAL A 148 13.60 2.61 -11.38
N HIS A 149 13.58 3.69 -12.28
CA HIS A 149 13.02 3.51 -13.65
C HIS A 149 14.09 3.60 -14.77
N TRP A 150 15.34 3.83 -14.48
CA TRP A 150 16.46 3.83 -15.43
C TRP A 150 17.33 2.57 -15.29
N PRO A 151 18.18 2.25 -16.32
CA PRO A 151 18.90 0.97 -16.36
C PRO A 151 20.01 0.82 -15.32
N GLU A 152 20.54 1.92 -14.78
CA GLU A 152 21.65 1.94 -13.82
C GLU A 152 21.20 1.92 -12.36
N VAL A 153 19.90 2.12 -12.08
CA VAL A 153 19.36 2.26 -10.72
C VAL A 153 19.81 1.10 -9.83
N MET A 154 20.32 1.45 -8.68
CA MET A 154 20.53 0.56 -7.55
C MET A 154 19.81 1.10 -6.32
N VAL A 155 19.60 0.26 -5.35
CA VAL A 155 19.09 0.61 -4.02
C VAL A 155 20.06 0.12 -2.98
N SER A 156 20.11 0.74 -1.80
CA SER A 156 20.89 0.23 -0.69
C SER A 156 20.01 -0.08 0.51
N TYR A 157 20.42 -1.10 1.25
CA TYR A 157 19.72 -1.55 2.45
C TYR A 157 20.69 -1.58 3.62
N ASP A 158 20.36 -0.86 4.68
CA ASP A 158 21.10 -0.89 5.94
C ASP A 158 20.68 -2.09 6.77
N LEU A 159 21.56 -3.07 6.89
CA LEU A 159 21.37 -4.30 7.65
C LEU A 159 21.17 -4.03 9.15
N THR A 160 21.77 -2.95 9.66
CA THR A 160 21.74 -2.59 11.08
C THR A 160 20.40 -2.05 11.50
N THR A 161 19.84 -1.09 10.73
CA THR A 161 18.59 -0.40 11.07
C THR A 161 17.40 -0.87 10.25
N ARG A 162 17.62 -1.81 9.31
CA ARG A 162 16.61 -2.33 8.38
C ARG A 162 15.94 -1.23 7.56
N THR A 163 16.76 -0.27 7.12
CA THR A 163 16.33 0.88 6.33
C THR A 163 16.66 0.67 4.86
N LEU A 164 15.67 0.75 3.99
CA LEU A 164 15.81 0.69 2.54
C LEU A 164 15.90 2.11 1.98
N PHE A 165 16.99 2.45 1.31
CA PHE A 165 17.10 3.62 0.44
C PHE A 165 16.71 3.19 -0.97
N SER A 166 15.52 3.56 -1.39
CA SER A 166 14.81 2.89 -2.48
C SER A 166 14.95 3.58 -3.84
N ALA A 167 15.83 4.58 -3.96
CA ALA A 167 15.83 5.47 -5.12
C ALA A 167 14.41 6.02 -5.36
N ASP A 168 13.95 6.08 -6.61
CA ASP A 168 12.63 6.58 -6.98
C ASP A 168 11.48 5.62 -6.66
N ALA A 169 11.78 4.37 -6.38
CA ALA A 169 10.75 3.46 -5.93
C ALA A 169 10.12 3.98 -4.62
N PHE A 170 8.79 3.88 -4.53
CA PHE A 170 7.98 4.39 -3.41
C PHE A 170 7.89 5.93 -3.34
N GLY A 171 8.28 6.64 -4.40
CA GLY A 171 8.15 8.08 -4.53
C GLY A 171 6.70 8.58 -4.60
N THR A 172 6.52 9.86 -4.32
CA THR A 172 5.21 10.54 -4.35
C THR A 172 5.43 11.97 -4.84
N PHE A 173 4.61 12.46 -5.78
CA PHE A 173 4.57 13.87 -6.12
C PHE A 173 4.09 14.72 -4.94
N GLY A 174 4.49 15.97 -4.93
CA GLY A 174 4.15 16.96 -3.93
C GLY A 174 5.32 17.33 -3.01
N ALA A 175 5.41 18.60 -2.68
CA ALA A 175 6.34 19.12 -1.69
C ALA A 175 5.91 18.71 -0.29
N ILE A 176 6.87 18.32 0.56
CA ILE A 176 6.61 17.96 1.95
C ILE A 176 6.27 19.21 2.77
N ASN A 177 5.16 19.17 3.52
CA ASN A 177 4.66 20.29 4.33
C ASN A 177 5.13 20.23 5.80
N GLY A 178 6.41 19.84 6.01
CA GLY A 178 6.99 19.67 7.34
C GLY A 178 6.79 18.27 7.94
N ALA A 179 5.78 17.52 7.51
CA ALA A 179 5.62 16.11 7.82
C ALA A 179 6.58 15.30 6.93
N LEU A 180 7.60 14.70 7.53
CA LEU A 180 8.55 13.86 6.79
C LEU A 180 8.03 12.43 6.64
N PHE A 181 7.34 11.91 7.65
CA PHE A 181 6.91 10.52 7.67
C PHE A 181 5.47 10.37 7.19
N ALA A 182 5.18 9.29 6.46
CA ALA A 182 3.84 9.01 5.97
C ALA A 182 2.80 8.86 7.08
N ASP A 183 3.22 8.42 8.27
CA ASP A 183 2.35 8.29 9.46
C ASP A 183 2.10 9.62 10.23
N GLU A 184 2.68 10.73 9.78
CA GLU A 184 2.37 12.08 10.29
C GLU A 184 1.18 12.73 9.55
N VAL A 185 0.66 12.08 8.51
CA VAL A 185 -0.47 12.53 7.68
C VAL A 185 -1.44 11.37 7.43
N ASP A 186 -2.64 11.67 6.96
CA ASP A 186 -3.54 10.63 6.43
C ASP A 186 -3.18 10.34 4.96
N PHE A 187 -2.09 9.54 4.78
CA PHE A 187 -1.50 9.31 3.48
C PHE A 187 -2.48 8.70 2.48
N PHE A 188 -3.25 7.70 2.89
CA PHE A 188 -4.13 6.98 1.97
C PHE A 188 -5.39 7.78 1.58
N ARG A 189 -5.74 8.81 2.35
CA ARG A 189 -6.77 9.78 1.97
C ARG A 189 -6.21 10.91 1.10
N ASP A 190 -5.07 11.50 1.51
CA ASP A 190 -4.64 12.81 1.01
C ASP A 190 -3.54 12.72 -0.06
N TYR A 191 -2.76 11.61 -0.11
CA TYR A 191 -1.55 11.53 -0.94
C TYR A 191 -1.46 10.28 -1.83
N VAL A 192 -2.30 9.26 -1.62
CA VAL A 192 -2.23 8.02 -2.42
C VAL A 192 -2.46 8.27 -3.90
N ASP A 193 -3.29 9.23 -4.27
CA ASP A 193 -3.55 9.58 -5.67
C ASP A 193 -2.30 10.20 -6.32
N GLU A 194 -1.54 11.03 -5.60
CA GLU A 194 -0.27 11.57 -6.06
C GLU A 194 0.84 10.50 -6.12
N ALA A 195 0.84 9.54 -5.20
CA ALA A 195 1.75 8.39 -5.25
C ALA A 195 1.43 7.46 -6.44
N ARG A 196 0.15 7.20 -6.71
CA ARG A 196 -0.28 6.47 -7.90
C ARG A 196 0.13 7.20 -9.15
N ARG A 197 -0.11 8.51 -9.21
CA ARG A 197 0.23 9.35 -10.36
C ARG A 197 1.74 9.35 -10.61
N TYR A 198 2.54 9.46 -9.55
CA TYR A 198 4.00 9.31 -9.62
C TYR A 198 4.36 7.93 -10.20
N TYR A 199 3.90 6.84 -9.55
CA TYR A 199 4.22 5.49 -10.01
C TYR A 199 3.84 5.25 -11.47
N CYS A 200 2.58 5.55 -11.84
CA CYS A 200 2.07 5.23 -13.17
C CYS A 200 2.84 5.94 -14.28
N ASN A 201 3.22 7.21 -14.06
CA ASN A 201 3.87 8.03 -15.07
C ASN A 201 5.39 7.82 -15.13
N ILE A 202 6.04 7.60 -13.98
CA ILE A 202 7.50 7.45 -13.91
C ILE A 202 7.93 5.98 -14.09
N VAL A 203 7.26 5.06 -13.40
CA VAL A 203 7.67 3.65 -13.29
C VAL A 203 6.72 2.70 -14.04
N GLY A 204 5.50 3.14 -14.37
CA GLY A 204 4.37 2.30 -14.79
C GLY A 204 4.64 1.34 -15.95
N LYS A 205 5.50 1.70 -16.90
CA LYS A 205 5.93 0.83 -18.00
C LYS A 205 6.64 -0.44 -17.52
N TYR A 206 7.32 -0.38 -16.39
CA TYR A 206 8.30 -1.37 -15.95
C TYR A 206 7.78 -2.28 -14.83
N GLY A 207 6.50 -2.61 -14.85
CA GLY A 207 5.84 -3.45 -13.83
C GLY A 207 6.59 -4.74 -13.51
N THR A 208 7.09 -5.45 -14.52
CA THR A 208 7.87 -6.70 -14.34
C THR A 208 9.16 -6.46 -13.54
N GLN A 209 9.86 -5.34 -13.78
CA GLN A 209 11.08 -4.99 -13.08
C GLN A 209 10.79 -4.58 -11.63
N VAL A 210 9.68 -3.88 -11.41
CA VAL A 210 9.20 -3.57 -10.05
C VAL A 210 8.87 -4.85 -9.29
N GLN A 211 8.18 -5.82 -9.90
CA GLN A 211 7.92 -7.12 -9.28
C GLN A 211 9.22 -7.86 -8.91
N ALA A 212 10.25 -7.79 -9.76
CA ALA A 212 11.56 -8.37 -9.45
C ALA A 212 12.22 -7.68 -8.25
N LEU A 213 12.13 -6.34 -8.14
CA LEU A 213 12.63 -5.59 -6.99
C LEU A 213 11.85 -5.94 -5.72
N LEU A 214 10.51 -5.98 -5.77
CA LEU A 214 9.66 -6.36 -4.64
C LEU A 214 9.98 -7.77 -4.14
N LYS A 215 10.23 -8.71 -5.07
CA LYS A 215 10.66 -10.08 -4.72
C LYS A 215 11.99 -10.10 -3.98
N LYS A 216 12.97 -9.29 -4.40
CA LYS A 216 14.23 -9.15 -3.67
C LYS A 216 14.01 -8.53 -2.29
N ALA A 217 13.23 -7.45 -2.21
CA ALA A 217 12.92 -6.76 -0.96
C ALA A 217 12.18 -7.66 0.05
N SER A 218 11.35 -8.60 -0.41
CA SER A 218 10.63 -9.52 0.47
C SER A 218 11.51 -10.56 1.19
N THR A 219 12.79 -10.68 0.82
CA THR A 219 13.73 -11.57 1.50
C THR A 219 14.34 -10.99 2.77
N VAL A 220 14.11 -9.71 3.04
CA VAL A 220 14.62 -8.99 4.21
C VAL A 220 13.47 -8.29 4.95
N GLN A 221 13.66 -8.06 6.25
CA GLN A 221 12.71 -7.27 7.03
C GLN A 221 13.02 -5.77 6.80
N ILE A 222 12.03 -5.00 6.35
CA ILE A 222 12.14 -3.57 6.13
C ILE A 222 11.34 -2.84 7.20
N ASP A 223 12.04 -2.07 8.04
CA ASP A 223 11.41 -1.25 9.09
C ASP A 223 11.23 0.20 8.63
N ARG A 224 11.98 0.64 7.58
CA ARG A 224 11.86 1.98 6.97
C ARG A 224 12.15 1.94 5.48
N ILE A 225 11.48 2.83 4.74
CA ILE A 225 11.79 3.12 3.33
C ILE A 225 12.07 4.61 3.20
N CYS A 226 13.22 4.94 2.62
CA CYS A 226 13.71 6.30 2.36
C CYS A 226 13.76 6.54 0.85
N PRO A 227 12.65 7.00 0.20
CA PRO A 227 12.61 7.27 -1.23
C PRO A 227 13.24 8.63 -1.57
N LEU A 228 13.53 8.85 -2.83
CA LEU A 228 14.08 10.13 -3.33
C LEU A 228 13.02 11.23 -3.50
N HIS A 229 11.72 10.87 -3.49
CA HIS A 229 10.60 11.81 -3.49
C HIS A 229 9.56 11.45 -2.44
N GLY A 230 8.88 12.45 -1.87
CA GLY A 230 7.75 12.25 -0.96
C GLY A 230 8.16 11.81 0.43
N PHE A 231 7.35 10.96 1.03
CA PHE A 231 7.43 10.63 2.45
C PHE A 231 8.35 9.46 2.76
N VAL A 232 9.00 9.52 3.92
CA VAL A 232 9.70 8.36 4.54
C VAL A 232 8.66 7.46 5.21
N TRP A 233 8.78 6.16 4.99
CA TRP A 233 7.88 5.15 5.55
C TRP A 233 8.51 4.47 6.76
N ARG A 234 7.74 4.32 7.85
CA ARG A 234 8.11 3.59 9.06
C ARG A 234 6.93 2.85 9.71
N LYS A 235 5.72 3.11 9.24
CA LYS A 235 4.48 2.40 9.60
C LYS A 235 3.67 2.12 8.34
N ASN A 236 2.78 1.14 8.38
CA ASN A 236 1.87 0.78 7.29
C ASN A 236 2.59 0.49 5.95
N ILE A 237 3.87 0.09 6.00
CA ILE A 237 4.70 -0.19 4.82
C ILE A 237 4.03 -1.28 3.96
N GLY A 238 3.45 -2.31 4.59
CA GLY A 238 2.77 -3.40 3.88
C GLY A 238 1.62 -2.92 3.00
N GLU A 239 0.81 -1.98 3.49
CA GLU A 239 -0.31 -1.42 2.73
C GLU A 239 0.17 -0.65 1.48
N PHE A 240 1.29 0.08 1.59
CA PHE A 240 1.85 0.78 0.45
C PHE A 240 2.52 -0.18 -0.54
N ILE A 241 3.19 -1.24 -0.06
CA ILE A 241 3.70 -2.32 -0.92
C ILE A 241 2.55 -3.01 -1.67
N ASP A 242 1.41 -3.25 -1.03
CA ASP A 242 0.22 -3.81 -1.70
C ASP A 242 -0.25 -2.93 -2.86
N ARG A 243 -0.21 -1.59 -2.71
CA ARG A 243 -0.50 -0.66 -3.84
C ARG A 243 0.51 -0.84 -4.97
N TYR A 244 1.80 -0.92 -4.66
CA TYR A 244 2.85 -1.18 -5.64
C TYR A 244 2.67 -2.52 -6.36
N VAL A 245 2.23 -3.57 -5.66
CA VAL A 245 1.88 -4.87 -6.27
C VAL A 245 0.73 -4.69 -7.27
N HIS A 246 -0.37 -4.02 -6.90
CA HIS A 246 -1.49 -3.76 -7.80
C HIS A 246 -1.06 -2.97 -9.04
N TRP A 247 -0.31 -1.88 -8.87
CA TRP A 247 0.13 -1.04 -9.98
C TRP A 247 1.10 -1.78 -10.90
N SER A 248 2.05 -2.53 -10.36
CA SER A 248 3.08 -3.24 -11.14
C SER A 248 2.57 -4.53 -11.80
N THR A 249 1.48 -5.11 -11.32
CA THR A 249 0.76 -6.20 -12.00
C THR A 249 -0.36 -5.70 -12.91
N TYR A 250 -0.54 -4.38 -13.01
CA TYR A 250 -1.64 -3.73 -13.74
C TYR A 250 -3.03 -4.19 -13.28
N THR A 251 -3.14 -4.63 -12.05
CA THR A 251 -4.43 -4.99 -11.44
C THR A 251 -5.18 -3.72 -11.07
N PRO A 252 -6.42 -3.52 -11.54
CA PRO A 252 -7.19 -2.34 -11.18
C PRO A 252 -7.50 -2.31 -9.69
N GLU A 253 -7.42 -1.14 -9.08
CA GLU A 253 -7.74 -0.95 -7.65
C GLU A 253 -9.24 -0.96 -7.40
N GLU A 254 -10.02 -0.45 -8.35
CA GLU A 254 -11.47 -0.32 -8.23
C GLU A 254 -12.22 -0.86 -9.43
N GLN A 255 -13.37 -1.46 -9.15
CA GLN A 255 -14.34 -1.84 -10.17
C GLN A 255 -15.24 -0.65 -10.48
N GLY A 256 -15.30 -0.27 -11.75
CA GLY A 256 -16.06 0.86 -12.23
C GLY A 256 -15.53 1.39 -13.56
N VAL A 257 -16.04 2.51 -14.02
CA VAL A 257 -15.79 3.02 -15.37
C VAL A 257 -15.16 4.42 -15.32
N MET A 258 -13.97 4.55 -15.90
CA MET A 258 -13.38 5.84 -16.26
C MET A 258 -13.82 6.23 -17.67
N ILE A 259 -14.30 7.45 -17.87
CA ILE A 259 -14.67 8.00 -19.15
C ILE A 259 -13.75 9.18 -19.47
N ALA A 260 -12.88 9.04 -20.47
CA ALA A 260 -12.08 10.12 -21.00
C ALA A 260 -12.72 10.59 -22.33
N TYR A 261 -13.02 11.86 -22.43
CA TYR A 261 -13.67 12.39 -23.61
C TYR A 261 -12.97 13.63 -24.19
N ALA A 262 -13.03 13.77 -25.50
CA ALA A 262 -12.74 14.99 -26.23
C ALA A 262 -14.01 15.50 -26.86
N SER A 263 -14.25 16.80 -26.82
CA SER A 263 -15.41 17.39 -27.46
C SER A 263 -15.08 18.79 -28.02
N VAL A 264 -15.52 19.09 -29.22
CA VAL A 264 -15.30 20.42 -29.87
C VAL A 264 -16.44 21.37 -29.54
N TYR A 265 -17.69 20.91 -29.68
CA TYR A 265 -18.90 21.71 -29.50
C TYR A 265 -19.95 21.03 -28.62
N GLY A 266 -19.52 20.15 -27.67
CA GLY A 266 -20.38 19.54 -26.67
C GLY A 266 -21.08 18.23 -27.11
N GLY A 267 -21.10 17.87 -28.39
CA GLY A 267 -21.84 16.68 -28.85
C GLY A 267 -21.27 15.35 -28.33
N THR A 268 -19.97 15.21 -28.32
CA THR A 268 -19.29 14.00 -27.76
C THR A 268 -19.37 13.99 -26.24
N GLU A 269 -19.17 15.14 -25.60
CA GLU A 269 -19.32 15.33 -24.15
C GLU A 269 -20.71 14.92 -23.69
N ASN A 270 -21.77 15.40 -24.33
CA ASN A 270 -23.15 15.04 -24.01
C ASN A 270 -23.37 13.50 -24.07
N ALA A 271 -22.83 12.82 -25.09
CA ALA A 271 -22.95 11.36 -25.18
C ALA A 271 -22.18 10.67 -24.04
N ALA A 272 -21.00 11.18 -23.64
CA ALA A 272 -20.22 10.67 -22.52
C ALA A 272 -20.95 10.87 -21.18
N GLU A 273 -21.56 12.04 -20.97
CA GLU A 273 -22.36 12.33 -19.78
C GLU A 273 -23.60 11.43 -19.70
N LEU A 274 -24.33 11.27 -20.80
CA LEU A 274 -25.48 10.37 -20.86
C LEU A 274 -25.08 8.91 -20.51
N LEU A 275 -23.93 8.44 -21.03
CA LEU A 275 -23.42 7.12 -20.66
C LEU A 275 -23.10 7.05 -19.16
N SER A 276 -22.47 8.07 -18.60
CA SER A 276 -22.18 8.12 -17.16
C SER A 276 -23.45 8.03 -16.33
N VAL A 277 -24.51 8.77 -16.71
CA VAL A 277 -25.80 8.71 -16.04
C VAL A 277 -26.40 7.29 -16.11
N ARG A 278 -26.40 6.66 -17.30
CA ARG A 278 -26.91 5.30 -17.49
C ARG A 278 -26.17 4.26 -16.65
N LEU A 279 -24.84 4.40 -16.53
CA LEU A 279 -24.02 3.54 -15.68
C LEU A 279 -24.31 3.77 -14.19
N ARG A 280 -24.47 5.03 -13.76
CA ARG A 280 -24.84 5.36 -12.37
C ARG A 280 -26.22 4.84 -11.98
N GLU A 281 -27.21 4.92 -12.89
CA GLU A 281 -28.54 4.34 -12.69
C GLU A 281 -28.49 2.82 -12.51
N ARG A 282 -27.48 2.15 -13.07
CA ARG A 282 -27.18 0.72 -12.90
C ARG A 282 -26.28 0.40 -11.69
N GLY A 283 -25.98 1.40 -10.84
CA GLY A 283 -25.16 1.25 -9.64
C GLY A 283 -23.65 1.21 -9.90
N VAL A 284 -23.19 1.49 -11.12
CA VAL A 284 -21.76 1.48 -11.48
C VAL A 284 -21.10 2.81 -11.10
N LYS A 285 -19.95 2.75 -10.43
CA LYS A 285 -19.12 3.94 -10.17
C LYS A 285 -18.54 4.47 -11.47
N THR A 286 -18.60 5.79 -11.68
CA THR A 286 -17.99 6.46 -12.83
C THR A 286 -17.16 7.66 -12.44
N VAL A 287 -16.12 7.96 -13.22
CA VAL A 287 -15.35 9.21 -13.20
C VAL A 287 -15.17 9.69 -14.63
N MET A 288 -15.17 11.01 -14.82
CA MET A 288 -15.08 11.60 -16.16
C MET A 288 -13.93 12.60 -16.25
N PHE A 289 -13.27 12.64 -17.41
CA PHE A 289 -12.16 13.55 -17.70
C PHE A 289 -12.32 14.14 -19.09
N ASP A 290 -12.29 15.47 -19.18
CA ASP A 290 -12.09 16.18 -20.45
C ASP A 290 -10.59 16.20 -20.76
N VAL A 291 -10.18 15.51 -21.83
CA VAL A 291 -8.76 15.41 -22.23
C VAL A 291 -8.19 16.74 -22.77
N SER A 292 -9.02 17.75 -22.97
CA SER A 292 -8.59 19.07 -23.43
C SER A 292 -8.07 19.94 -22.28
N VAL A 293 -8.47 19.66 -21.03
CA VAL A 293 -8.16 20.49 -19.86
C VAL A 293 -7.56 19.70 -18.70
N THR A 294 -7.71 18.37 -18.70
CA THR A 294 -7.12 17.51 -17.66
C THR A 294 -5.73 17.05 -18.10
N PRO A 295 -4.69 17.20 -17.26
CA PRO A 295 -3.36 16.67 -17.57
C PRO A 295 -3.41 15.16 -17.88
N ALA A 296 -2.66 14.73 -18.90
CA ALA A 296 -2.62 13.32 -19.28
C ALA A 296 -2.18 12.42 -18.11
N SER A 297 -1.28 12.90 -17.25
CA SER A 297 -0.80 12.16 -16.08
C SER A 297 -1.90 11.76 -15.09
N ASP A 298 -2.92 12.62 -14.92
CA ASP A 298 -4.05 12.34 -14.04
C ASP A 298 -4.96 11.27 -14.64
N ILE A 299 -5.18 11.35 -15.98
CA ILE A 299 -6.00 10.37 -16.70
C ILE A 299 -5.30 9.01 -16.76
N ILE A 300 -3.98 8.97 -16.92
CA ILE A 300 -3.19 7.73 -16.87
C ILE A 300 -3.29 7.10 -15.48
N ALA A 301 -3.13 7.87 -14.41
CA ALA A 301 -3.29 7.38 -13.04
C ALA A 301 -4.71 6.83 -12.79
N ALA A 302 -5.74 7.50 -13.33
CA ALA A 302 -7.11 6.99 -13.29
C ALA A 302 -7.27 5.70 -14.11
N ALA A 303 -6.62 5.59 -15.28
CA ALA A 303 -6.66 4.37 -16.10
C ALA A 303 -5.99 3.17 -15.40
N PHE A 304 -4.99 3.40 -14.54
CA PHE A 304 -4.43 2.36 -13.67
C PHE A 304 -5.37 1.99 -12.52
N ARG A 305 -6.14 2.95 -12.00
CA ARG A 305 -7.06 2.72 -10.88
C ARG A 305 -8.32 1.92 -11.28
N TRP A 306 -8.94 2.27 -12.43
CA TRP A 306 -10.26 1.76 -12.81
C TRP A 306 -10.18 0.54 -13.73
N SER A 307 -11.11 -0.41 -13.55
CA SER A 307 -11.17 -1.66 -14.31
C SER A 307 -11.66 -1.48 -15.76
N HIS A 308 -12.53 -0.50 -15.99
CA HIS A 308 -13.15 -0.24 -17.30
C HIS A 308 -12.87 1.17 -17.76
N LEU A 309 -12.57 1.31 -19.04
CA LEU A 309 -12.20 2.58 -19.66
C LEU A 309 -13.11 2.87 -20.85
N VAL A 310 -13.63 4.07 -20.93
CA VAL A 310 -14.36 4.56 -22.10
C VAL A 310 -13.58 5.71 -22.70
N PHE A 311 -13.31 5.64 -24.01
CA PHE A 311 -12.71 6.73 -24.75
C PHE A 311 -13.72 7.26 -25.78
N ALA A 312 -14.04 8.55 -25.66
CA ALA A 312 -15.02 9.23 -26.50
C ALA A 312 -14.34 10.37 -27.25
N ALA A 313 -14.29 10.32 -28.58
CA ALA A 313 -13.60 11.34 -29.36
C ALA A 313 -14.26 11.63 -30.71
N PRO A 314 -14.26 12.90 -31.15
CA PRO A 314 -14.65 13.23 -32.53
C PRO A 314 -13.54 12.87 -33.51
N THR A 315 -13.95 12.60 -34.73
CA THR A 315 -13.05 12.53 -35.90
C THR A 315 -12.52 13.92 -36.23
N TYR A 316 -11.21 14.05 -36.27
CA TYR A 316 -10.52 15.28 -36.56
C TYR A 316 -9.41 15.03 -37.58
N ASN A 317 -9.37 15.78 -38.69
CA ASN A 317 -8.45 15.57 -39.82
C ASN A 317 -8.41 14.10 -40.30
N ALA A 318 -9.58 13.45 -40.38
CA ALA A 318 -9.77 12.05 -40.71
C ALA A 318 -9.11 11.03 -39.69
N GLY A 319 -8.60 11.52 -38.57
CA GLY A 319 -8.00 10.74 -37.48
C GLY A 319 -8.74 10.92 -36.15
N ILE A 320 -8.03 10.72 -35.05
CA ILE A 320 -8.51 10.97 -33.68
C ILE A 320 -8.33 12.48 -33.37
N PHE A 321 -9.12 13.03 -32.49
CA PHE A 321 -8.87 14.36 -31.92
C PHE A 321 -7.51 14.39 -31.21
N VAL A 322 -6.71 15.44 -31.48
CA VAL A 322 -5.25 15.48 -31.16
C VAL A 322 -4.92 15.15 -29.71
N THR A 323 -5.61 15.74 -28.74
CA THR A 323 -5.34 15.49 -27.33
C THR A 323 -5.71 14.07 -26.92
N MET A 324 -6.77 13.49 -27.47
CA MET A 324 -7.12 12.08 -27.27
C MET A 324 -6.09 11.15 -27.90
N GLU A 325 -5.64 11.45 -29.12
CA GLU A 325 -4.61 10.64 -29.79
C GLU A 325 -3.32 10.60 -28.99
N ASN A 326 -2.86 11.75 -28.48
CA ASN A 326 -1.68 11.84 -27.61
C ASN A 326 -1.86 11.03 -26.33
N LEU A 327 -3.01 11.13 -25.66
CA LEU A 327 -3.32 10.35 -24.46
C LEU A 327 -3.28 8.84 -24.75
N LEU A 328 -3.87 8.37 -25.85
CA LEU A 328 -3.89 6.95 -26.18
C LEU A 328 -2.50 6.42 -26.53
N HIS A 329 -1.67 7.21 -27.22
CA HIS A 329 -0.27 6.86 -27.46
C HIS A 329 0.50 6.73 -26.14
N ASP A 330 0.25 7.62 -25.19
CA ASP A 330 0.89 7.63 -23.89
C ASP A 330 0.45 6.43 -23.02
N ILE A 331 -0.84 6.12 -22.99
CA ILE A 331 -1.35 4.88 -22.35
C ILE A 331 -0.69 3.62 -22.91
N VAL A 332 -0.49 3.56 -24.24
CA VAL A 332 0.20 2.43 -24.89
C VAL A 332 1.67 2.41 -24.50
N ALA A 333 2.34 3.55 -24.41
CA ALA A 333 3.74 3.66 -24.00
C ALA A 333 3.96 3.18 -22.55
N HIS A 334 2.98 3.41 -21.65
CA HIS A 334 2.97 2.94 -20.26
C HIS A 334 2.60 1.47 -20.11
N ASN A 335 2.32 0.76 -21.22
CA ASN A 335 2.07 -0.69 -21.23
C ASN A 335 0.89 -1.11 -20.32
N LEU A 336 -0.15 -0.27 -20.20
CA LEU A 336 -1.34 -0.57 -19.41
C LEU A 336 -1.96 -1.91 -19.84
N GLN A 337 -2.41 -2.72 -18.89
CA GLN A 337 -2.92 -4.08 -19.14
C GLN A 337 -4.18 -4.35 -18.32
N ASN A 338 -4.84 -5.49 -18.62
CA ASN A 338 -5.95 -6.02 -17.82
C ASN A 338 -7.15 -5.04 -17.72
N ARG A 339 -7.57 -4.47 -18.83
CA ARG A 339 -8.69 -3.51 -18.88
C ARG A 339 -9.76 -3.93 -19.88
N THR A 340 -11.02 -3.60 -19.56
CA THR A 340 -12.13 -3.61 -20.54
C THR A 340 -12.32 -2.20 -21.08
N VAL A 341 -12.42 -2.08 -22.39
CA VAL A 341 -12.50 -0.79 -23.07
C VAL A 341 -13.76 -0.70 -23.92
N ALA A 342 -14.46 0.43 -23.86
CA ALA A 342 -15.54 0.78 -24.77
C ALA A 342 -15.25 2.11 -25.50
N LEU A 343 -15.82 2.29 -26.66
CA LEU A 343 -15.54 3.43 -27.53
C LEU A 343 -16.82 4.18 -27.91
N ILE A 344 -16.72 5.51 -27.91
CA ILE A 344 -17.71 6.42 -28.53
C ILE A 344 -16.98 7.23 -29.58
N GLU A 345 -17.45 7.17 -30.82
CA GLU A 345 -16.94 8.00 -31.91
C GLU A 345 -17.96 9.04 -32.36
N ASN A 346 -17.46 10.17 -32.79
CA ASN A 346 -18.27 11.23 -33.40
C ASN A 346 -17.66 11.69 -34.72
N GLY A 347 -18.51 11.99 -35.67
CA GLY A 347 -18.09 12.60 -36.96
C GLY A 347 -19.28 12.99 -37.78
N SER A 348 -19.38 14.30 -38.15
CA SER A 348 -20.55 14.85 -38.81
C SER A 348 -20.83 14.19 -40.18
N TRP A 349 -19.79 13.88 -40.96
CA TRP A 349 -19.92 13.29 -42.32
C TRP A 349 -19.17 11.96 -42.48
N ALA A 350 -18.06 11.73 -41.75
CA ALA A 350 -17.24 10.52 -41.86
C ALA A 350 -16.61 10.16 -40.51
N PRO A 351 -17.34 9.52 -39.58
CA PRO A 351 -16.79 9.09 -38.34
C PRO A 351 -15.75 7.98 -38.58
N THR A 352 -14.51 8.19 -38.13
CA THR A 352 -13.38 7.25 -38.25
C THR A 352 -12.55 7.15 -36.98
N SER A 353 -12.77 8.01 -35.99
CA SER A 353 -11.98 8.03 -34.74
C SER A 353 -12.08 6.73 -33.99
N GLY A 354 -13.23 6.06 -33.97
CA GLY A 354 -13.43 4.78 -33.29
C GLY A 354 -12.50 3.67 -33.81
N LYS A 355 -12.36 3.57 -35.15
CA LYS A 355 -11.43 2.63 -35.76
C LYS A 355 -9.99 2.90 -35.34
N HIS A 356 -9.55 4.16 -35.42
CA HIS A 356 -8.19 4.54 -35.05
C HIS A 356 -7.91 4.33 -33.55
N MET A 357 -8.87 4.63 -32.67
CA MET A 357 -8.75 4.34 -31.22
C MET A 357 -8.62 2.83 -30.99
N ARG A 358 -9.43 2.01 -31.67
CA ARG A 358 -9.37 0.55 -31.57
C ARG A 358 -8.02 0.00 -32.03
N ASP A 359 -7.49 0.52 -33.14
CA ASP A 359 -6.19 0.09 -33.70
C ASP A 359 -5.02 0.44 -32.73
N LEU A 360 -5.09 1.56 -32.03
CA LEU A 360 -4.09 1.95 -31.01
C LEU A 360 -4.19 1.07 -29.77
N LEU A 361 -5.37 0.97 -29.19
CA LEU A 361 -5.61 0.24 -27.93
C LEU A 361 -5.47 -1.29 -28.09
N GLY A 362 -5.69 -1.80 -29.30
CA GLY A 362 -5.43 -3.21 -29.63
C GLY A 362 -3.97 -3.64 -29.51
N LYS A 363 -3.02 -2.71 -29.33
CA LYS A 363 -1.60 -3.02 -29.06
C LYS A 363 -1.36 -3.39 -27.60
N LEU A 364 -2.29 -3.10 -26.71
CA LEU A 364 -2.18 -3.38 -25.28
C LEU A 364 -2.43 -4.86 -24.98
N LYS A 365 -1.74 -5.39 -23.96
CA LYS A 365 -1.88 -6.78 -23.54
C LYS A 365 -3.10 -6.96 -22.64
N ASN A 366 -3.81 -8.07 -22.79
CA ASN A 366 -4.94 -8.43 -21.93
C ASN A 366 -6.01 -7.31 -21.84
N VAL A 367 -6.21 -6.59 -22.94
CA VAL A 367 -7.26 -5.58 -23.05
C VAL A 367 -8.38 -6.12 -23.92
N THR A 368 -9.59 -6.12 -23.37
CA THR A 368 -10.82 -6.46 -24.10
C THR A 368 -11.49 -5.19 -24.58
N ILE A 369 -11.52 -4.97 -25.89
CA ILE A 369 -12.26 -3.86 -26.49
C ILE A 369 -13.64 -4.38 -26.88
N LEU A 370 -14.71 -3.84 -26.27
CA LEU A 370 -16.07 -4.27 -26.52
C LEU A 370 -16.44 -4.06 -28.01
N ASP A 371 -17.24 -4.98 -28.55
CA ASP A 371 -17.77 -4.85 -29.91
C ASP A 371 -18.83 -3.75 -30.02
N GLN A 372 -19.58 -3.54 -28.93
CA GLN A 372 -20.54 -2.44 -28.81
C GLN A 372 -19.81 -1.13 -28.82
N GLN A 373 -20.07 -0.32 -29.84
CA GLN A 373 -19.54 1.03 -30.01
C GLN A 373 -20.70 1.98 -30.30
N LEU A 374 -20.67 3.16 -29.71
CA LEU A 374 -21.63 4.22 -30.06
C LEU A 374 -21.00 5.12 -31.11
N THR A 375 -21.65 5.21 -32.28
CA THR A 375 -21.28 6.15 -33.35
C THR A 375 -22.32 7.26 -33.44
N ILE A 376 -21.92 8.50 -33.18
CA ILE A 376 -22.80 9.67 -33.29
C ILE A 376 -22.39 10.58 -34.47
N ARG A 377 -23.33 11.33 -34.98
CA ARG A 377 -23.09 12.30 -36.07
C ARG A 377 -23.45 13.68 -35.57
N SER A 378 -22.42 14.45 -35.19
CA SER A 378 -22.50 15.78 -34.58
C SER A 378 -23.07 15.73 -33.16
N ALA A 379 -24.36 15.43 -33.01
CA ALA A 379 -25.05 15.28 -31.74
C ALA A 379 -25.75 13.92 -31.63
N MET A 380 -25.95 13.45 -30.44
CA MET A 380 -26.70 12.20 -30.17
C MET A 380 -28.19 12.43 -30.49
N ALA A 381 -28.78 11.55 -31.30
CA ALA A 381 -30.22 11.56 -31.60
C ALA A 381 -30.97 10.72 -30.56
N GLU A 382 -32.23 11.08 -30.27
CA GLU A 382 -33.09 10.33 -29.35
C GLU A 382 -33.24 8.85 -29.76
N SER A 383 -33.30 8.58 -31.07
CA SER A 383 -33.34 7.22 -31.65
C SER A 383 -32.12 6.38 -31.32
N GLN A 384 -31.03 6.96 -30.81
CA GLN A 384 -29.81 6.26 -30.42
C GLN A 384 -29.78 5.90 -28.92
N SER A 385 -30.83 6.26 -28.13
CA SER A 385 -30.92 5.92 -26.70
C SER A 385 -30.76 4.43 -26.45
N ALA A 386 -31.39 3.59 -27.27
CA ALA A 386 -31.24 2.14 -27.16
C ALA A 386 -29.81 1.61 -27.42
N GLN A 387 -29.05 2.28 -28.29
CA GLN A 387 -27.65 1.94 -28.57
C GLN A 387 -26.75 2.34 -27.38
N LEU A 388 -27.05 3.48 -26.74
CA LEU A 388 -26.35 3.91 -25.51
C LEU A 388 -26.64 2.96 -24.36
N ASP A 389 -27.89 2.55 -24.17
CA ASP A 389 -28.27 1.57 -23.16
C ASP A 389 -27.60 0.21 -23.41
N ALA A 390 -27.53 -0.25 -24.66
CA ALA A 390 -26.79 -1.47 -25.01
C ALA A 390 -25.28 -1.38 -24.69
N LEU A 391 -24.66 -0.21 -24.89
CA LEU A 391 -23.27 0.02 -24.50
C LEU A 391 -23.09 0.00 -22.97
N ALA A 392 -24.01 0.62 -22.23
CA ALA A 392 -24.01 0.60 -20.77
C ALA A 392 -24.20 -0.83 -20.24
N ASP A 393 -25.14 -1.60 -20.82
CA ASP A 393 -25.39 -2.99 -20.44
C ASP A 393 -24.19 -3.89 -20.74
N ALA A 394 -23.50 -3.70 -21.87
CA ALA A 394 -22.27 -4.43 -22.21
C ALA A 394 -21.14 -4.15 -21.22
N LEU A 395 -20.96 -2.91 -20.79
CA LEU A 395 -20.01 -2.56 -19.73
C LEU A 395 -20.39 -3.22 -18.39
N CYS A 396 -21.67 -3.15 -18.00
CA CYS A 396 -22.17 -3.77 -16.77
C CYS A 396 -21.98 -5.29 -16.76
N ALA A 397 -22.18 -5.95 -17.89
CA ALA A 397 -22.06 -7.40 -18.01
C ALA A 397 -20.62 -7.90 -17.79
N THR A 398 -19.60 -7.06 -18.01
CA THR A 398 -18.19 -7.40 -17.80
C THR A 398 -17.66 -6.97 -16.42
N LEU A 399 -18.42 -6.19 -15.66
CA LEU A 399 -18.10 -5.88 -14.27
C LEU A 399 -18.43 -7.09 -13.37
N PRO A 400 -17.59 -7.37 -12.36
CA PRO A 400 -17.91 -8.38 -11.38
C PRO A 400 -19.27 -8.09 -10.74
N GLN A 401 -20.22 -8.98 -10.90
CA GLN A 401 -21.50 -8.87 -10.21
C GLN A 401 -21.27 -9.20 -8.72
N PRO A 402 -21.94 -8.50 -7.78
CA PRO A 402 -21.95 -8.93 -6.40
C PRO A 402 -22.43 -10.39 -6.38
N GLN A 403 -21.61 -11.30 -5.91
CA GLN A 403 -22.04 -12.68 -5.72
C GLN A 403 -23.11 -12.66 -4.64
N VAL A 404 -24.37 -12.68 -5.04
CA VAL A 404 -25.47 -13.00 -4.13
C VAL A 404 -25.38 -14.51 -3.90
N HIS A 405 -24.79 -14.90 -2.78
CA HIS A 405 -24.85 -16.28 -2.33
C HIS A 405 -26.33 -16.58 -2.00
N ALA A 406 -27.01 -17.21 -2.93
CA ALA A 406 -28.34 -17.73 -2.67
C ALA A 406 -28.18 -19.00 -1.82
N SER A 407 -28.21 -18.86 -0.49
CA SER A 407 -28.42 -19.99 0.40
C SER A 407 -29.89 -20.38 0.38
N GLU A 408 -30.19 -21.67 0.32
CA GLU A 408 -31.58 -22.13 0.40
C GLU A 408 -32.20 -21.80 1.76
N PRO A 409 -33.50 -21.39 1.82
CA PRO A 409 -34.17 -21.15 3.07
C PRO A 409 -34.11 -22.38 3.99
N GLY A 410 -33.75 -22.19 5.26
CA GLY A 410 -33.63 -23.26 6.25
C GLY A 410 -32.24 -23.91 6.36
N THR A 411 -31.26 -23.50 5.57
CA THR A 411 -29.83 -23.91 5.73
C THR A 411 -29.08 -22.92 6.61
N VAL A 412 -28.12 -23.43 7.37
CA VAL A 412 -27.19 -22.59 8.15
C VAL A 412 -25.86 -22.46 7.38
N ASP A 413 -25.69 -21.32 6.75
CA ASP A 413 -24.42 -20.98 6.13
C ASP A 413 -23.46 -20.44 7.21
N ASN A 414 -22.38 -21.15 7.46
CA ASN A 414 -21.37 -20.74 8.44
C ASN A 414 -20.73 -19.39 8.11
N GLN A 415 -20.65 -19.01 6.83
CA GLN A 415 -20.11 -17.72 6.41
C GLN A 415 -21.00 -16.55 6.83
N ALA A 416 -22.31 -16.78 7.00
CA ALA A 416 -23.24 -15.76 7.49
C ALA A 416 -22.87 -15.26 8.90
N MET A 417 -22.21 -16.09 9.72
CA MET A 417 -21.75 -15.71 11.05
C MET A 417 -20.60 -14.69 11.00
N PHE A 418 -19.82 -14.65 9.92
CA PHE A 418 -18.76 -13.66 9.74
C PHE A 418 -19.29 -12.28 9.31
N ALA A 419 -20.56 -12.18 8.92
CA ALA A 419 -21.21 -10.89 8.66
C ALA A 419 -21.55 -10.13 9.96
N LEU A 420 -21.49 -10.79 11.13
CA LEU A 420 -21.62 -10.12 12.41
C LEU A 420 -20.38 -9.24 12.66
N SER A 421 -20.61 -8.01 13.11
CA SER A 421 -19.51 -7.11 13.49
C SER A 421 -18.94 -7.54 14.82
N TYR A 422 -17.70 -8.04 14.80
CA TYR A 422 -16.96 -8.41 15.99
C TYR A 422 -15.81 -7.41 16.24
N GLY A 423 -15.66 -6.97 17.51
CA GLY A 423 -14.42 -6.42 18.01
C GLY A 423 -13.35 -7.51 18.21
N LEU A 424 -12.15 -7.10 18.56
CA LEU A 424 -11.06 -8.01 18.95
C LEU A 424 -10.52 -7.59 20.30
N PHE A 425 -10.32 -8.58 21.16
CA PHE A 425 -10.02 -8.33 22.57
C PHE A 425 -8.96 -9.31 23.08
N VAL A 426 -8.05 -8.83 23.92
CA VAL A 426 -7.24 -9.71 24.79
C VAL A 426 -7.95 -9.86 26.11
N LEU A 427 -8.36 -11.09 26.42
CA LEU A 427 -8.97 -11.47 27.67
C LEU A 427 -7.91 -12.07 28.59
N SER A 428 -7.69 -11.48 29.78
CA SER A 428 -6.72 -11.96 30.75
C SER A 428 -7.36 -12.38 32.06
N ALA A 429 -6.74 -13.39 32.71
CA ALA A 429 -7.11 -13.91 34.01
C ALA A 429 -5.86 -14.36 34.76
N ARG A 430 -6.00 -14.62 36.07
CA ARG A 430 -4.92 -15.10 36.95
C ARG A 430 -5.44 -16.13 37.93
N GLU A 431 -4.68 -17.17 38.14
CA GLU A 431 -4.90 -18.16 39.21
C GLU A 431 -3.61 -18.32 40.02
N GLY A 432 -3.64 -17.98 41.31
CA GLY A 432 -2.44 -17.94 42.15
C GLY A 432 -1.42 -16.93 41.61
N GLU A 433 -0.22 -17.39 41.31
CA GLU A 433 0.86 -16.56 40.73
C GLU A 433 0.88 -16.58 39.19
N ARG A 434 0.04 -17.40 38.53
CA ARG A 434 0.05 -17.60 37.11
C ARG A 434 -0.92 -16.64 36.43
N ASP A 435 -0.40 -15.70 35.63
CA ASP A 435 -1.16 -14.89 34.70
C ASP A 435 -1.34 -15.64 33.36
N ASN A 436 -2.49 -15.45 32.70
CA ASN A 436 -2.76 -15.99 31.37
C ASN A 436 -3.64 -15.04 30.56
N ALA A 437 -3.56 -15.14 29.23
CA ALA A 437 -4.41 -14.38 28.32
C ALA A 437 -4.75 -15.16 27.04
N CYS A 438 -5.86 -14.80 26.42
CA CYS A 438 -6.26 -15.29 25.09
C CYS A 438 -6.98 -14.19 24.30
N ILE A 439 -7.05 -14.35 22.98
CA ILE A 439 -7.86 -13.46 22.14
C ILE A 439 -9.29 -14.02 22.04
N ILE A 440 -10.25 -13.11 22.17
CA ILE A 440 -11.66 -13.37 21.89
C ILE A 440 -12.23 -12.28 20.97
N ASN A 441 -13.33 -12.60 20.28
CA ASN A 441 -14.09 -11.67 19.45
C ASN A 441 -15.54 -11.49 19.96
N THR A 442 -15.88 -12.13 21.06
CA THR A 442 -17.25 -12.29 21.59
C THR A 442 -17.41 -11.53 22.90
N ALA A 443 -17.27 -10.22 22.86
CA ALA A 443 -17.57 -9.36 23.99
C ALA A 443 -18.56 -8.26 23.57
N ALA A 444 -19.53 -7.98 24.44
CA ALA A 444 -20.55 -6.96 24.21
C ALA A 444 -21.04 -6.34 25.52
N GLN A 445 -21.38 -5.03 25.47
CA GLN A 445 -22.12 -4.40 26.54
C GLN A 445 -23.56 -4.94 26.57
N VAL A 446 -24.05 -5.29 27.76
CA VAL A 446 -25.40 -5.86 27.94
C VAL A 446 -26.35 -4.85 28.56
N THR A 447 -25.89 -4.11 29.57
CA THR A 447 -26.69 -3.08 30.26
C THR A 447 -25.82 -1.85 30.55
N ASP A 448 -26.47 -0.70 30.63
CA ASP A 448 -25.82 0.58 30.98
C ASP A 448 -25.86 0.86 32.48
N THR A 449 -26.97 0.55 33.13
CA THR A 449 -27.14 0.75 34.58
C THR A 449 -27.81 -0.49 35.20
N PRO A 450 -27.07 -1.29 36.00
CA PRO A 450 -25.63 -1.24 36.23
C PRO A 450 -24.85 -1.60 34.96
N LYS A 451 -23.60 -1.11 34.85
CA LYS A 451 -22.73 -1.43 33.69
C LYS A 451 -22.33 -2.89 33.71
N ARG A 452 -22.82 -3.63 32.72
CA ARG A 452 -22.52 -5.06 32.54
C ARG A 452 -22.07 -5.37 31.12
N ILE A 453 -21.15 -6.31 31.04
CA ILE A 453 -20.66 -6.87 29.78
C ILE A 453 -20.85 -8.38 29.77
N SER A 454 -21.05 -8.95 28.58
CA SER A 454 -20.91 -10.38 28.34
C SER A 454 -19.62 -10.68 27.61
N ILE A 455 -18.99 -11.79 27.95
CA ILE A 455 -17.91 -12.41 27.18
C ILE A 455 -18.25 -13.88 26.96
N THR A 456 -17.87 -14.43 25.79
CA THR A 456 -18.06 -15.86 25.53
C THR A 456 -16.69 -16.49 25.28
N VAL A 457 -16.31 -17.50 26.06
CA VAL A 457 -14.98 -18.07 26.06
C VAL A 457 -15.01 -19.56 25.78
N ASN A 458 -14.19 -20.02 24.85
CA ASN A 458 -14.05 -21.44 24.53
C ASN A 458 -13.52 -22.22 25.74
N LYS A 459 -14.19 -23.33 26.06
CA LYS A 459 -13.86 -24.20 27.20
C LYS A 459 -12.47 -24.85 27.10
N GLN A 460 -11.88 -24.90 25.91
CA GLN A 460 -10.51 -25.38 25.71
C GLN A 460 -9.44 -24.38 26.19
N ASN A 461 -9.78 -23.09 26.34
CA ASN A 461 -8.85 -22.06 26.76
C ASN A 461 -8.54 -22.17 28.26
N LEU A 462 -7.28 -22.10 28.65
CA LEU A 462 -6.88 -22.02 30.06
C LEU A 462 -7.50 -20.80 30.77
N THR A 463 -7.61 -19.67 30.05
CA THR A 463 -8.24 -18.45 30.55
C THR A 463 -9.70 -18.69 30.98
N HIS A 464 -10.44 -19.57 30.27
CA HIS A 464 -11.80 -19.99 30.65
C HIS A 464 -11.82 -20.63 32.05
N ASP A 465 -10.95 -21.60 32.30
CA ASP A 465 -10.89 -22.32 33.57
C ASP A 465 -10.52 -21.40 34.73
N MET A 466 -9.57 -20.48 34.49
CA MET A 466 -9.17 -19.47 35.47
C MET A 466 -10.32 -18.53 35.83
N ILE A 467 -11.09 -18.04 34.84
CA ILE A 467 -12.24 -17.17 35.09
C ILE A 467 -13.35 -17.91 35.87
N LEU A 468 -13.60 -19.18 35.54
CA LEU A 468 -14.57 -19.99 36.31
C LEU A 468 -14.19 -20.13 37.79
N LYS A 469 -12.89 -20.24 38.08
CA LYS A 469 -12.39 -20.38 39.45
C LYS A 469 -12.33 -19.08 40.23
N THR A 470 -11.92 -17.99 39.56
CA THR A 470 -11.59 -16.73 40.25
C THR A 470 -12.72 -15.69 40.16
N GLY A 471 -13.59 -15.82 39.17
CA GLY A 471 -14.72 -14.91 38.94
C GLY A 471 -14.33 -13.52 38.45
N VAL A 472 -13.07 -13.31 38.03
CA VAL A 472 -12.58 -11.98 37.57
C VAL A 472 -11.76 -12.10 36.29
N PHE A 473 -11.82 -11.04 35.46
CA PHE A 473 -11.05 -10.95 34.24
C PHE A 473 -10.78 -9.49 33.86
N ASN A 474 -9.78 -9.27 32.99
CA ASN A 474 -9.63 -8.03 32.23
C ASN A 474 -9.93 -8.28 30.76
N LEU A 475 -10.53 -7.29 30.12
CA LEU A 475 -10.82 -7.24 28.70
C LEU A 475 -10.11 -6.01 28.12
N SER A 476 -9.06 -6.22 27.33
CA SER A 476 -8.34 -5.17 26.60
C SER A 476 -8.93 -5.07 25.19
N VAL A 477 -9.44 -3.91 24.83
CA VAL A 477 -9.96 -3.64 23.48
C VAL A 477 -8.78 -3.33 22.57
N LEU A 478 -8.52 -4.19 21.57
CA LEU A 478 -7.43 -3.98 20.65
C LEU A 478 -7.73 -2.81 19.71
N SER A 479 -6.73 -1.96 19.50
CA SER A 479 -6.78 -0.84 18.56
C SER A 479 -6.30 -1.25 17.17
N GLN A 480 -6.51 -0.39 16.19
CA GLN A 480 -5.99 -0.58 14.83
C GLN A 480 -4.45 -0.58 14.77
N ASP A 481 -3.77 -0.08 15.81
CA ASP A 481 -2.31 -0.12 15.96
C ASP A 481 -1.79 -1.45 16.57
N ALA A 482 -2.68 -2.40 16.88
CA ALA A 482 -2.27 -3.69 17.44
C ALA A 482 -1.39 -4.46 16.45
N ALA A 483 -0.18 -4.82 16.87
CA ALA A 483 0.76 -5.54 16.04
C ALA A 483 0.36 -7.01 15.87
N PHE A 484 0.61 -7.60 14.71
CA PHE A 484 0.34 -9.04 14.46
C PHE A 484 1.01 -9.95 15.50
N ALA A 485 2.17 -9.55 16.03
CA ALA A 485 2.87 -10.27 17.10
C ALA A 485 2.00 -10.49 18.36
N GLN A 486 1.11 -9.53 18.71
CA GLN A 486 0.17 -9.69 19.82
C GLN A 486 -0.86 -10.79 19.56
N PHE A 487 -1.34 -10.90 18.31
CA PHE A 487 -2.23 -11.98 17.90
C PHE A 487 -1.53 -13.34 17.95
N GLN A 488 -0.26 -13.42 17.57
CA GLN A 488 0.54 -14.64 17.69
C GLN A 488 0.75 -15.01 19.16
N GLN A 489 1.05 -14.04 20.00
CA GLN A 489 1.35 -14.27 21.43
C GLN A 489 0.11 -14.71 22.21
N TYR A 490 -1.00 -13.97 22.08
CA TYR A 490 -2.20 -14.23 22.86
C TYR A 490 -3.18 -15.18 22.17
N GLY A 491 -3.20 -15.24 20.81
CA GLY A 491 -4.15 -16.02 20.04
C GLY A 491 -3.64 -17.38 19.57
N PHE A 492 -2.39 -17.48 19.10
CA PHE A 492 -1.89 -18.69 18.42
C PHE A 492 -1.12 -19.64 19.34
N ARG A 493 -0.73 -19.20 20.52
CA ARG A 493 -0.06 -20.05 21.52
C ARG A 493 -1.07 -20.50 22.56
N SER A 494 -1.07 -21.79 22.91
CA SER A 494 -1.90 -22.31 24.00
C SER A 494 -1.37 -21.83 25.36
N GLY A 495 -2.25 -21.28 26.21
CA GLY A 495 -1.90 -20.96 27.58
C GLY A 495 -1.59 -22.20 28.44
N ARG A 496 -1.96 -23.41 27.99
CA ARG A 496 -1.62 -24.67 28.67
C ARG A 496 -0.14 -25.03 28.47
N ASP A 497 0.42 -24.66 27.31
CA ASP A 497 1.79 -24.99 26.90
C ASP A 497 2.77 -23.82 27.13
N THR A 498 2.26 -22.63 27.45
CA THR A 498 3.06 -21.42 27.68
C THR A 498 3.04 -21.06 29.16
N ALA A 499 4.21 -20.93 29.77
CA ALA A 499 4.34 -20.63 31.21
C ALA A 499 3.84 -19.22 31.56
N ASP A 500 4.24 -18.22 30.79
CA ASP A 500 3.78 -16.81 30.89
C ASP A 500 3.39 -16.27 29.51
N LYS A 501 2.13 -15.91 29.37
CA LYS A 501 1.60 -15.33 28.12
C LYS A 501 1.97 -13.85 27.95
N PHE A 502 2.54 -13.21 28.95
CA PHE A 502 3.01 -11.84 28.93
C PHE A 502 4.54 -11.71 28.86
N ASP A 503 5.24 -12.84 28.66
CA ASP A 503 6.69 -12.82 28.50
C ASP A 503 7.10 -11.96 27.30
N GLY A 504 8.03 -11.01 27.54
CA GLY A 504 8.47 -10.03 26.55
C GLY A 504 7.51 -8.85 26.31
N ALA A 505 6.32 -8.80 26.94
CA ALA A 505 5.39 -7.69 26.85
C ALA A 505 5.57 -6.69 28.02
N GLU A 506 5.46 -5.39 27.74
CA GLU A 506 5.38 -4.34 28.76
C GLU A 506 3.99 -4.31 29.40
N ALA A 507 3.67 -5.33 30.19
CA ALA A 507 2.37 -5.49 30.80
C ALA A 507 2.27 -4.79 32.16
N VAL A 508 1.16 -4.11 32.39
CA VAL A 508 0.81 -3.44 33.65
C VAL A 508 -0.40 -4.11 34.31
N ARG A 509 -0.71 -3.77 35.59
CA ARG A 509 -1.85 -4.34 36.31
C ARG A 509 -2.97 -3.32 36.50
N THR A 510 -4.20 -3.79 36.42
CA THR A 510 -5.41 -3.05 36.83
C THR A 510 -5.64 -3.17 38.34
N ALA A 511 -6.66 -2.49 38.87
CA ALA A 511 -7.00 -2.52 40.30
C ALA A 511 -7.36 -3.91 40.81
N ASN A 512 -7.87 -4.82 39.96
CA ASN A 512 -8.15 -6.22 40.32
C ASN A 512 -6.89 -7.12 40.32
N GLY A 513 -5.70 -6.56 40.05
CA GLY A 513 -4.42 -7.25 40.06
C GLY A 513 -4.08 -8.04 38.80
N LEU A 514 -4.93 -8.05 37.78
CA LEU A 514 -4.69 -8.75 36.52
C LEU A 514 -3.85 -7.93 35.55
N ARG A 515 -3.02 -8.61 34.73
CA ARG A 515 -2.17 -7.98 33.73
C ARG A 515 -2.95 -7.60 32.47
N TYR A 516 -2.53 -6.52 31.82
CA TYR A 516 -2.86 -6.18 30.46
C TYR A 516 -1.67 -5.47 29.79
N GLU A 517 -1.60 -5.51 28.46
CA GLU A 517 -0.59 -4.84 27.67
C GLU A 517 -1.18 -3.52 27.12
N PRO A 518 -0.63 -2.33 27.47
CA PRO A 518 -1.12 -1.04 26.96
C PRO A 518 -0.88 -0.83 25.48
N ALA A 519 0.26 -1.34 24.95
CA ALA A 519 0.57 -1.22 23.52
C ALA A 519 -0.52 -1.91 22.68
N GLY A 520 -0.99 -1.24 21.60
CA GLY A 520 -2.04 -1.77 20.74
C GLY A 520 -3.42 -1.94 21.41
N THR A 521 -3.64 -1.32 22.58
CA THR A 521 -4.90 -1.36 23.33
C THR A 521 -5.45 0.05 23.48
N ASN A 522 -6.72 0.29 23.09
CA ASN A 522 -7.33 1.61 23.23
C ASN A 522 -8.22 1.76 24.47
N ALA A 523 -8.69 0.65 25.05
CA ALA A 523 -9.42 0.66 26.31
C ALA A 523 -9.21 -0.66 27.07
N VAL A 524 -9.29 -0.59 28.41
CA VAL A 524 -9.27 -1.75 29.30
C VAL A 524 -10.46 -1.72 30.24
N LEU A 525 -11.12 -2.89 30.39
CA LEU A 525 -12.24 -3.10 31.29
C LEU A 525 -11.92 -4.25 32.25
N SER A 526 -12.23 -4.09 33.53
CA SER A 526 -12.17 -5.17 34.51
C SER A 526 -13.60 -5.66 34.81
N GLY A 527 -13.81 -6.96 34.75
CA GLY A 527 -15.09 -7.60 34.97
C GLY A 527 -15.10 -8.54 36.17
N LYS A 528 -16.20 -8.49 36.96
CA LYS A 528 -16.52 -9.45 38.00
C LYS A 528 -17.72 -10.27 37.55
N VAL A 529 -17.53 -11.57 37.38
CA VAL A 529 -18.58 -12.50 36.91
C VAL A 529 -19.71 -12.56 37.94
N ILE A 530 -20.94 -12.39 37.43
CA ILE A 530 -22.15 -12.49 38.23
C ILE A 530 -23.02 -13.68 37.84
N GLN A 531 -22.89 -14.18 36.60
CA GLN A 531 -23.64 -15.31 36.09
C GLN A 531 -22.88 -15.99 34.94
N THR A 532 -23.06 -17.29 34.79
CA THR A 532 -22.53 -18.07 33.67
C THR A 532 -23.65 -18.86 32.99
N LEU A 533 -23.51 -19.05 31.67
CA LEU A 533 -24.41 -19.90 30.87
C LEU A 533 -23.54 -20.83 30.01
N ASP A 534 -23.85 -22.13 30.09
CA ASP A 534 -23.23 -23.14 29.22
C ASP A 534 -23.84 -23.04 27.80
N CYS A 535 -22.98 -22.81 26.81
CA CYS A 535 -23.35 -22.71 25.40
C CYS A 535 -22.77 -23.86 24.56
N GLY A 536 -22.48 -25.01 25.16
CA GLY A 536 -21.88 -26.15 24.48
C GLY A 536 -20.34 -26.06 24.46
N THR A 537 -19.73 -25.68 23.36
CA THR A 537 -18.27 -25.52 23.24
C THR A 537 -17.72 -24.32 24.00
N HIS A 538 -18.57 -23.36 24.35
CA HIS A 538 -18.22 -22.13 25.04
C HIS A 538 -19.04 -21.92 26.31
N THR A 539 -18.55 -21.09 27.21
CA THR A 539 -19.31 -20.55 28.33
C THR A 539 -19.47 -19.04 28.15
N LEU A 540 -20.72 -18.55 28.24
CA LEU A 540 -21.00 -17.13 28.35
C LEU A 540 -20.88 -16.70 29.81
N PHE A 541 -20.10 -15.67 30.07
CA PHE A 541 -19.95 -15.01 31.35
C PHE A 541 -20.62 -13.65 31.29
N LEU A 542 -21.59 -13.42 32.17
CA LEU A 542 -22.13 -12.09 32.43
C LEU A 542 -21.38 -11.48 33.60
N ALA A 543 -20.84 -10.30 33.44
CA ALA A 543 -20.01 -9.66 34.44
C ALA A 543 -20.41 -8.19 34.67
N GLU A 544 -20.27 -7.76 35.92
CA GLU A 544 -20.32 -6.35 36.30
C GLU A 544 -18.97 -5.71 36.00
N VAL A 545 -18.98 -4.50 35.40
CA VAL A 545 -17.75 -3.74 35.10
C VAL A 545 -17.32 -3.03 36.38
N THR A 546 -16.16 -3.38 36.90
CA THR A 546 -15.59 -2.83 38.14
C THR A 546 -14.58 -1.72 37.89
N GLU A 547 -13.94 -1.69 36.71
CA GLU A 547 -13.04 -0.65 36.22
C GLU A 547 -13.16 -0.55 34.71
N ALA A 548 -13.12 0.67 34.16
CA ALA A 548 -13.04 0.93 32.73
C ALA A 548 -12.20 2.18 32.47
N ARG A 549 -11.20 2.08 31.57
CA ARG A 549 -10.33 3.18 31.19
C ARG A 549 -10.13 3.23 29.68
N VAL A 550 -10.19 4.43 29.12
CA VAL A 550 -9.72 4.73 27.76
C VAL A 550 -8.23 4.99 27.82
N LEU A 551 -7.46 4.38 26.94
CA LEU A 551 -5.99 4.48 26.90
C LEU A 551 -5.50 5.26 25.70
N SER A 552 -6.24 5.25 24.58
CA SER A 552 -5.92 6.04 23.38
C SER A 552 -7.18 6.32 22.56
N ASP A 553 -7.08 7.31 21.65
CA ASP A 553 -8.16 7.67 20.71
C ASP A 553 -8.08 6.87 19.39
N VAL A 554 -7.14 5.93 19.27
CA VAL A 554 -7.01 5.07 18.08
C VAL A 554 -8.26 4.19 17.97
N PRO A 555 -8.91 4.09 16.80
CA PRO A 555 -10.10 3.27 16.61
C PRO A 555 -9.87 1.80 16.98
N SER A 556 -10.91 1.13 17.48
CA SER A 556 -10.84 -0.29 17.82
C SER A 556 -10.67 -1.15 16.57
N ALA A 557 -9.84 -2.19 16.66
CA ALA A 557 -9.71 -3.19 15.61
C ALA A 557 -10.98 -4.07 15.59
N THR A 558 -11.61 -4.15 14.42
CA THR A 558 -12.67 -5.13 14.16
C THR A 558 -12.09 -6.41 13.57
N TYR A 559 -12.89 -7.48 13.57
CA TYR A 559 -12.48 -8.74 12.94
C TYR A 559 -12.23 -8.56 11.44
N ALA A 560 -13.05 -7.74 10.75
CA ALA A 560 -12.83 -7.38 9.36
C ALA A 560 -11.51 -6.62 9.17
N TYR A 561 -11.25 -5.60 9.99
CA TYR A 561 -10.01 -4.82 9.93
C TYR A 561 -8.77 -5.71 10.14
N TYR A 562 -8.83 -6.67 11.07
CA TYR A 562 -7.74 -7.62 11.30
C TYR A 562 -7.38 -8.42 10.05
N PHE A 563 -8.39 -8.97 9.35
CA PHE A 563 -8.15 -9.73 8.12
C PHE A 563 -7.66 -8.88 6.97
N GLU A 564 -8.09 -7.63 6.92
CA GLU A 564 -7.76 -6.72 5.83
C GLU A 564 -6.39 -6.05 6.01
N HIS A 565 -6.03 -5.67 7.25
CA HIS A 565 -4.88 -4.79 7.52
C HIS A 565 -3.82 -5.36 8.48
N ILE A 566 -4.17 -6.23 9.44
CA ILE A 566 -3.23 -6.69 10.46
C ILE A 566 -2.67 -8.07 10.14
N LYS A 567 -3.53 -9.00 9.69
CA LYS A 567 -3.11 -10.36 9.36
C LYS A 567 -2.24 -10.34 8.10
N PRO A 568 -0.99 -10.92 8.14
CA PRO A 568 -0.19 -11.04 6.94
C PRO A 568 -0.96 -11.79 5.85
N LYS A 569 -1.08 -11.19 4.68
CA LYS A 569 -1.65 -11.86 3.51
C LYS A 569 -0.70 -12.97 3.07
N PRO A 570 -1.20 -14.14 2.62
CA PRO A 570 -0.35 -15.17 2.05
C PRO A 570 0.46 -14.56 0.91
N GLN A 571 1.79 -14.62 0.99
CA GLN A 571 2.63 -14.26 -0.15
C GLN A 571 2.28 -15.22 -1.31
N PRO A 572 2.20 -14.74 -2.56
CA PRO A 572 2.06 -15.63 -3.70
C PRO A 572 3.25 -16.59 -3.67
N ALA A 573 2.95 -17.87 -3.53
CA ALA A 573 3.95 -18.93 -3.39
C ALA A 573 4.87 -18.93 -4.61
N ALA A 574 6.15 -18.69 -4.40
CA ALA A 574 7.21 -19.17 -5.26
C ALA A 574 7.25 -20.71 -5.08
N GLU A 575 7.05 -21.45 -6.20
CA GLU A 575 7.09 -22.91 -6.35
C GLU A 575 5.91 -23.68 -5.72
N LYS A 576 5.39 -24.64 -6.50
CA LYS A 576 4.32 -25.57 -6.16
C LYS A 576 4.53 -26.17 -4.76
N GLN A 577 3.96 -25.57 -3.73
CA GLN A 577 3.77 -26.24 -2.47
C GLN A 577 2.54 -27.13 -2.61
N THR A 578 2.76 -28.44 -2.54
CA THR A 578 1.68 -29.40 -2.32
C THR A 578 1.21 -29.26 -0.89
N GLY A 579 -0.05 -28.95 -0.70
CA GLY A 579 -0.62 -28.73 0.63
C GLY A 579 -2.12 -28.51 0.57
N PHE A 580 -2.71 -28.22 1.72
CA PHE A 580 -4.14 -27.95 1.85
C PHE A 580 -4.35 -26.62 2.57
N VAL A 581 -5.25 -25.78 2.07
CA VAL A 581 -5.59 -24.50 2.69
C VAL A 581 -6.94 -24.58 3.39
N CYS A 582 -6.99 -24.11 4.63
CA CYS A 582 -8.24 -24.00 5.36
C CYS A 582 -9.08 -22.85 4.77
N LYS A 583 -10.26 -23.17 4.24
CA LYS A 583 -11.21 -22.21 3.64
C LYS A 583 -11.71 -21.15 4.62
N ILE A 584 -11.65 -21.45 5.92
CA ILE A 584 -12.18 -20.59 6.97
C ILE A 584 -11.16 -19.51 7.38
N CYS A 585 -9.86 -19.86 7.55
CA CYS A 585 -8.87 -18.93 8.09
C CYS A 585 -7.64 -18.75 7.23
N GLY A 586 -7.52 -19.47 6.09
CA GLY A 586 -6.38 -19.40 5.20
C GLY A 586 -5.10 -20.08 5.75
N TYR A 587 -5.18 -20.84 6.84
CA TYR A 587 -4.05 -21.64 7.31
C TYR A 587 -3.67 -22.68 6.26
N VAL A 588 -2.37 -22.81 5.97
CA VAL A 588 -1.84 -23.80 5.04
C VAL A 588 -1.25 -24.96 5.82
N TYR A 589 -1.77 -26.16 5.58
CA TYR A 589 -1.18 -27.41 6.01
C TYR A 589 -0.19 -27.89 4.93
N GLU A 590 1.09 -27.98 5.28
CA GLU A 590 2.16 -28.43 4.39
C GLU A 590 2.27 -29.95 4.44
N GLY A 591 1.61 -30.64 3.54
CA GLY A 591 1.65 -32.10 3.44
C GLY A 591 0.98 -32.60 2.14
N GLU A 592 1.43 -33.74 1.63
CA GLU A 592 0.85 -34.35 0.41
C GLU A 592 -0.57 -34.89 0.63
N THR A 593 -0.91 -35.23 1.87
CA THR A 593 -2.25 -35.72 2.27
C THR A 593 -2.68 -35.06 3.58
N LEU A 594 -3.94 -34.63 3.64
CA LEU A 594 -4.53 -34.08 4.87
C LEU A 594 -5.11 -35.25 5.70
N PRO A 595 -4.75 -35.43 6.99
CA PRO A 595 -5.37 -36.42 7.86
C PRO A 595 -6.88 -36.19 7.99
N GLU A 596 -7.69 -37.23 8.01
CA GLU A 596 -9.15 -37.12 8.14
C GLU A 596 -9.61 -36.49 9.46
N ASP A 597 -8.80 -36.63 10.51
CA ASP A 597 -9.02 -36.07 11.84
C ASP A 597 -8.28 -34.75 12.08
N TYR A 598 -7.70 -34.15 11.02
CA TYR A 598 -6.94 -32.90 11.14
C TYR A 598 -7.84 -31.75 11.58
N ILE A 599 -7.42 -31.07 12.63
CA ILE A 599 -8.06 -29.86 13.14
C ILE A 599 -7.16 -28.67 12.90
N CYS A 600 -7.68 -27.66 12.22
CA CYS A 600 -6.96 -26.42 11.96
C CYS A 600 -6.41 -25.80 13.26
N PRO A 601 -5.10 -25.56 13.40
CA PRO A 601 -4.54 -25.02 14.63
C PRO A 601 -5.01 -23.59 14.94
N LEU A 602 -5.47 -22.84 13.92
CA LEU A 602 -5.92 -21.45 14.06
C LEU A 602 -7.40 -21.33 14.40
N CYS A 603 -8.29 -21.92 13.59
CA CYS A 603 -9.73 -21.72 13.74
C CYS A 603 -10.47 -22.93 14.32
N LYS A 604 -9.74 -24.05 14.56
CA LYS A 604 -10.30 -25.29 15.13
C LYS A 604 -11.37 -25.98 14.28
N HIS A 605 -11.44 -25.69 12.99
CA HIS A 605 -12.28 -26.40 12.02
C HIS A 605 -11.63 -27.70 11.56
N GLY A 606 -12.43 -28.67 11.15
CA GLY A 606 -11.97 -29.99 10.75
C GLY A 606 -11.40 -30.04 9.33
N ALA A 607 -10.97 -31.25 8.91
CA ALA A 607 -10.38 -31.51 7.60
C ALA A 607 -11.34 -31.19 6.44
N GLU A 608 -12.64 -31.27 6.65
CA GLU A 608 -13.70 -30.94 5.67
C GLU A 608 -13.67 -29.48 5.20
N ASP A 609 -13.08 -28.60 5.99
CA ASP A 609 -12.94 -27.19 5.67
C ASP A 609 -11.59 -26.86 4.99
N PHE A 610 -10.84 -27.86 4.57
CA PHE A 610 -9.61 -27.68 3.81
C PHE A 610 -9.82 -28.04 2.33
N GLU A 611 -9.12 -27.33 1.46
CA GLU A 611 -9.07 -27.66 0.03
C GLU A 611 -7.61 -27.73 -0.43
N PRO A 612 -7.29 -28.57 -1.45
CA PRO A 612 -5.94 -28.63 -2.00
C PRO A 612 -5.50 -27.29 -2.56
N LEU A 613 -4.27 -26.87 -2.25
CA LEU A 613 -3.62 -25.74 -2.91
C LEU A 613 -3.45 -26.05 -4.40
N LYS A 614 -4.03 -25.21 -5.25
CA LYS A 614 -3.97 -25.35 -6.72
C LYS A 614 -2.72 -24.72 -7.29
#